data_20a94abb0674d34aefb0ba956d051592
#
_entry.id   20a94abb0674d34aefb0ba956d051592
#
_cell.length_a   1.000
_cell.length_b   1.000
_cell.length_c   1.000
_cell.angle_alpha   90.00
_cell.angle_beta   90.00
_cell.angle_gamma   90.00
#
_symmetry.space_group_name_H-M   'P 1'
#
loop_
_entity.id
_entity.type
_entity.pdbx_description
1 polymer ?
#
loop_
_entity_poly.entity_id
_entity_poly.type
_entity_poly.pdbx_seq_one_letter_code
_entity_poly.pdbx_strand_id
1 'polypeptide(L)'
;QAVKPDDHTDDRARRLVDREFNLSHAAQLPAHNQLAGGKWVPEEKGALSVEEGIAQTLGLKLGDTLRFDIGGVQSEGRITSLRKVDWGSMRVNFFVMFPTSTLEDVPVSYISAFRAPAQPGFDNGLARDFPNITTIDVSATIAQVQKVMDQVVRAVEFLFGFTLAAGLVVLFAAVSATREARAKEFAVMRALGAGSA
;
A
#
# COMPACT_ATOMS: atom_id res chain seq x y z
N GLN A 1 -19.45 -17.72 -19.17
CA GLN A 1 -19.89 -18.32 -17.89
C GLN A 1 -19.68 -17.27 -16.80
N ALA A 2 -20.71 -16.96 -16.00
CA ALA A 2 -20.54 -15.98 -14.92
C ALA A 2 -19.59 -16.56 -13.87
N VAL A 3 -18.55 -15.81 -13.53
CA VAL A 3 -17.63 -16.16 -12.44
C VAL A 3 -18.40 -16.00 -11.13
N LYS A 4 -18.45 -17.06 -10.33
CA LYS A 4 -19.09 -17.07 -9.02
C LYS A 4 -18.02 -17.15 -7.92
N PRO A 5 -18.30 -16.65 -6.71
CA PRO A 5 -17.38 -16.76 -5.59
C PRO A 5 -16.93 -18.21 -5.32
N ASP A 6 -17.85 -19.17 -5.55
CA ASP A 6 -17.57 -20.60 -5.33
C ASP A 6 -16.62 -21.23 -6.38
N ASP A 7 -16.38 -20.56 -7.49
CA ASP A 7 -15.43 -21.03 -8.52
C ASP A 7 -13.98 -20.82 -8.10
N HIS A 8 -13.74 -20.07 -7.02
CA HIS A 8 -12.43 -19.78 -6.48
C HIS A 8 -12.18 -20.47 -5.14
N THR A 9 -11.03 -21.10 -5.01
CA THR A 9 -10.56 -21.73 -3.75
C THR A 9 -9.88 -20.74 -2.82
N ASP A 10 -9.43 -19.61 -3.34
CA ASP A 10 -8.76 -18.54 -2.59
C ASP A 10 -9.80 -17.58 -1.98
N ASP A 11 -9.74 -17.39 -0.67
CA ASP A 11 -10.60 -16.47 0.10
C ASP A 11 -10.48 -15.00 -0.37
N ARG A 12 -9.33 -14.61 -0.91
CA ARG A 12 -9.11 -13.29 -1.47
C ARG A 12 -9.87 -13.12 -2.79
N ALA A 13 -9.82 -14.12 -3.66
CA ALA A 13 -10.54 -14.12 -4.93
C ALA A 13 -12.05 -14.12 -4.69
N ARG A 14 -12.56 -14.91 -3.75
CA ARG A 14 -13.99 -14.93 -3.36
C ARG A 14 -14.48 -13.55 -2.93
N ARG A 15 -13.74 -12.89 -2.03
CA ARG A 15 -14.09 -11.53 -1.57
C ARG A 15 -14.03 -10.49 -2.68
N LEU A 16 -13.15 -10.68 -3.67
CA LEU A 16 -13.07 -9.77 -4.81
C LEU A 16 -14.23 -9.95 -5.78
N VAL A 17 -14.70 -11.17 -6.02
CA VAL A 17 -15.87 -11.43 -6.90
C VAL A 17 -17.15 -10.87 -6.28
N ASP A 18 -17.27 -10.91 -4.97
CA ASP A 18 -18.47 -10.46 -4.22
C ASP A 18 -18.45 -8.94 -3.92
N ARG A 19 -17.35 -8.28 -4.24
CA ARG A 19 -17.17 -6.86 -3.95
C ARG A 19 -17.67 -5.99 -5.09
N GLU A 20 -18.32 -4.87 -4.74
CA GLU A 20 -18.56 -3.78 -5.68
C GLU A 20 -17.25 -3.16 -6.14
N PHE A 21 -17.11 -2.98 -7.44
CA PHE A 21 -15.95 -2.32 -8.06
C PHE A 21 -16.27 -0.90 -8.42
N ASN A 22 -15.43 0.03 -8.02
CA ASN A 22 -15.43 1.36 -8.60
C ASN A 22 -14.84 1.28 -10.01
N LEU A 23 -15.69 1.52 -10.99
CA LEU A 23 -15.30 1.59 -12.39
C LEU A 23 -14.95 3.04 -12.74
N SER A 24 -14.11 3.21 -13.73
CA SER A 24 -13.75 4.54 -14.24
C SER A 24 -13.60 4.53 -15.74
N HIS A 25 -13.52 5.71 -16.33
CA HIS A 25 -13.29 5.87 -17.75
C HIS A 25 -12.29 7.00 -18.02
N ALA A 26 -11.53 6.87 -19.07
CA ALA A 26 -10.65 7.92 -19.59
C ALA A 26 -10.27 7.59 -21.03
N ALA A 27 -10.30 8.56 -21.94
CA ALA A 27 -9.83 8.33 -23.31
C ALA A 27 -8.34 7.99 -23.34
N GLN A 28 -7.54 8.67 -22.52
CA GLN A 28 -6.08 8.50 -22.45
C GLN A 28 -5.70 7.62 -21.26
N LEU A 29 -4.66 6.80 -21.44
CA LEU A 29 -4.07 6.06 -20.33
C LEU A 29 -3.58 7.04 -19.25
N PRO A 30 -3.99 6.91 -17.98
CA PRO A 30 -3.47 7.77 -16.92
C PRO A 30 -1.94 7.73 -16.84
N ALA A 31 -1.29 8.89 -16.75
CA ALA A 31 0.18 9.01 -16.81
C ALA A 31 0.93 8.24 -15.72
N HIS A 32 0.27 7.90 -14.62
CA HIS A 32 0.81 7.11 -13.51
C HIS A 32 0.51 5.61 -13.60
N ASN A 33 -0.12 5.18 -14.70
CA ASN A 33 -0.35 3.77 -15.00
C ASN A 33 0.56 3.32 -16.15
N GLN A 34 0.98 2.07 -16.14
CA GLN A 34 1.79 1.46 -17.18
C GLN A 34 1.05 0.28 -17.79
N LEU A 35 1.17 0.10 -19.10
CA LEU A 35 0.66 -1.09 -19.75
C LEU A 35 1.53 -2.30 -19.39
N ALA A 36 0.89 -3.35 -18.85
CA ALA A 36 1.51 -4.65 -18.58
C ALA A 36 1.27 -5.64 -19.71
N GLY A 37 0.18 -5.45 -20.47
CA GLY A 37 -0.14 -6.30 -21.62
C GLY A 37 -1.26 -5.72 -22.47
N GLY A 38 -1.38 -6.18 -23.70
CA GLY A 38 -2.40 -5.71 -24.64
C GLY A 38 -2.14 -4.31 -25.17
N LYS A 39 -3.22 -3.60 -25.54
CA LYS A 39 -3.16 -2.23 -26.07
C LYS A 39 -4.26 -1.38 -25.46
N TRP A 40 -3.92 -0.15 -25.12
CA TRP A 40 -4.90 0.89 -24.80
C TRP A 40 -5.19 1.68 -26.08
N VAL A 41 -6.40 1.57 -26.59
CA VAL A 41 -6.83 2.30 -27.77
C VAL A 41 -7.91 3.29 -27.30
N PRO A 42 -7.66 4.62 -27.43
CA PRO A 42 -8.64 5.63 -27.08
C PRO A 42 -9.95 5.44 -27.85
N GLU A 43 -11.08 5.62 -27.17
CA GLU A 43 -12.44 5.52 -27.71
C GLU A 43 -12.78 4.15 -28.32
N GLU A 44 -12.08 3.07 -27.94
CA GLU A 44 -12.41 1.72 -28.38
C GLU A 44 -13.68 1.24 -27.70
N LYS A 45 -14.74 1.04 -28.51
CA LYS A 45 -16.05 0.60 -28.01
C LYS A 45 -15.98 -0.80 -27.43
N GLY A 46 -16.57 -0.99 -26.25
CA GLY A 46 -16.62 -2.27 -25.58
C GLY A 46 -15.24 -2.78 -25.10
N ALA A 47 -14.24 -1.92 -25.05
CA ALA A 47 -12.93 -2.26 -24.49
C ALA A 47 -12.89 -2.03 -22.98
N LEU A 48 -12.11 -2.88 -22.29
CA LEU A 48 -11.80 -2.74 -20.87
C LEU A 48 -10.30 -2.85 -20.65
N SER A 49 -9.81 -2.08 -19.70
CA SER A 49 -8.48 -2.21 -19.15
C SER A 49 -8.57 -2.64 -17.69
N VAL A 50 -7.88 -3.72 -17.33
CA VAL A 50 -7.93 -4.31 -16.00
C VAL A 50 -6.55 -4.17 -15.34
N GLU A 51 -6.53 -3.96 -14.03
CA GLU A 51 -5.29 -3.97 -13.25
C GLU A 51 -4.72 -5.39 -13.17
N GLU A 52 -3.39 -5.50 -13.35
CA GLU A 52 -2.70 -6.78 -13.47
C GLU A 52 -2.87 -7.70 -12.26
N GLY A 53 -2.79 -7.14 -11.03
CA GLY A 53 -2.88 -7.93 -9.82
C GLY A 53 -4.27 -8.54 -9.60
N ILE A 54 -5.34 -7.80 -9.91
CA ILE A 54 -6.69 -8.36 -9.84
C ILE A 54 -6.93 -9.35 -10.98
N ALA A 55 -6.41 -9.08 -12.18
CA ALA A 55 -6.51 -10.00 -13.30
C ALA A 55 -5.85 -11.35 -12.96
N GLN A 56 -4.66 -11.35 -12.36
CA GLN A 56 -3.98 -12.56 -11.89
C GLN A 56 -4.77 -13.27 -10.79
N THR A 57 -5.30 -12.53 -9.82
CA THR A 57 -6.04 -13.11 -8.69
C THR A 57 -7.35 -13.79 -9.14
N LEU A 58 -8.03 -13.22 -10.12
CA LEU A 58 -9.28 -13.76 -10.66
C LEU A 58 -9.08 -14.66 -11.89
N GLY A 59 -7.84 -14.87 -12.35
CA GLY A 59 -7.53 -15.67 -13.52
C GLY A 59 -8.00 -15.06 -14.84
N LEU A 60 -8.22 -13.74 -14.89
CA LEU A 60 -8.68 -13.03 -16.07
C LEU A 60 -7.55 -12.87 -17.11
N LYS A 61 -7.90 -12.95 -18.37
CA LYS A 61 -6.96 -12.86 -19.50
C LYS A 61 -7.43 -11.83 -20.52
N LEU A 62 -6.48 -11.39 -21.35
CA LEU A 62 -6.81 -10.58 -22.53
C LEU A 62 -7.81 -11.35 -23.41
N GLY A 63 -8.86 -10.65 -23.83
CA GLY A 63 -9.94 -11.22 -24.63
C GLY A 63 -11.15 -11.69 -23.81
N ASP A 64 -11.02 -11.87 -22.50
CA ASP A 64 -12.17 -12.20 -21.65
C ASP A 64 -13.16 -11.04 -21.59
N THR A 65 -14.43 -11.37 -21.41
CA THR A 65 -15.51 -10.39 -21.31
C THR A 65 -15.99 -10.27 -19.88
N LEU A 66 -16.08 -9.04 -19.38
CA LEU A 66 -16.66 -8.72 -18.10
C LEU A 66 -17.99 -8.00 -18.29
N ARG A 67 -18.94 -8.30 -17.41
CA ARG A 67 -20.24 -7.63 -17.35
C ARG A 67 -20.42 -7.00 -15.99
N PHE A 68 -20.82 -5.75 -15.99
CA PHE A 68 -21.09 -4.95 -14.79
C PHE A 68 -22.53 -4.44 -14.79
N ASP A 69 -23.11 -4.34 -13.62
CA ASP A 69 -24.31 -3.57 -13.39
C ASP A 69 -23.90 -2.20 -12.81
N ILE A 70 -24.19 -1.14 -13.56
CA ILE A 70 -23.83 0.22 -13.17
C ILE A 70 -25.14 0.99 -12.94
N GLY A 71 -25.61 0.97 -11.69
CA GLY A 71 -26.85 1.66 -11.34
C GLY A 71 -28.10 1.14 -12.08
N GLY A 72 -28.17 -0.16 -12.35
CA GLY A 72 -29.25 -0.81 -13.09
C GLY A 72 -29.03 -0.89 -14.61
N VAL A 73 -27.94 -0.30 -15.12
CA VAL A 73 -27.56 -0.40 -16.53
C VAL A 73 -26.51 -1.49 -16.70
N GLN A 74 -26.82 -2.49 -17.53
CA GLN A 74 -25.86 -3.56 -17.84
C GLN A 74 -24.82 -3.06 -18.84
N SER A 75 -23.57 -3.03 -18.43
CA SER A 75 -22.41 -2.68 -19.27
C SER A 75 -21.51 -3.89 -19.45
N GLU A 76 -21.14 -4.18 -20.69
CA GLU A 76 -20.27 -5.31 -21.02
C GLU A 76 -19.04 -4.81 -21.79
N GLY A 77 -17.88 -5.39 -21.50
CA GLY A 77 -16.67 -5.04 -22.21
C GLY A 77 -15.66 -6.17 -22.21
N ARG A 78 -14.84 -6.18 -23.26
CA ARG A 78 -13.76 -7.14 -23.45
C ARG A 78 -12.42 -6.57 -22.94
N ILE A 79 -11.67 -7.37 -22.23
CA ILE A 79 -10.34 -7.00 -21.74
C ILE A 79 -9.38 -6.86 -22.92
N THR A 80 -9.01 -5.64 -23.29
CA THR A 80 -8.07 -5.31 -24.38
C THR A 80 -6.70 -4.96 -23.86
N SER A 81 -6.60 -4.57 -22.57
CA SER A 81 -5.32 -4.25 -21.95
C SER A 81 -5.27 -4.59 -20.45
N LEU A 82 -4.06 -4.87 -19.99
CA LEU A 82 -3.73 -5.01 -18.58
C LEU A 82 -2.84 -3.84 -18.16
N ARG A 83 -3.08 -3.29 -16.96
CA ARG A 83 -2.35 -2.14 -16.43
C ARG A 83 -1.65 -2.48 -15.13
N LYS A 84 -0.44 -2.00 -14.99
CA LYS A 84 0.26 -1.94 -13.71
C LYS A 84 -0.04 -0.60 -13.06
N VAL A 85 -0.56 -0.65 -11.84
CA VAL A 85 -1.00 0.52 -11.07
C VAL A 85 -0.12 0.67 -9.83
N ASP A 86 0.40 1.87 -9.61
CA ASP A 86 1.11 2.20 -8.37
C ASP A 86 0.10 2.66 -7.31
N TRP A 87 -0.32 1.73 -6.47
CA TRP A 87 -1.25 1.99 -5.36
C TRP A 87 -0.64 2.86 -4.27
N GLY A 88 0.70 2.94 -4.19
CA GLY A 88 1.42 3.81 -3.24
C GLY A 88 1.51 5.27 -3.68
N SER A 89 1.12 5.60 -4.90
CA SER A 89 1.26 6.94 -5.49
C SER A 89 0.35 8.01 -4.89
N MET A 90 -0.58 7.67 -4.01
CA MET A 90 -1.63 8.54 -3.46
C MET A 90 -2.50 9.22 -4.53
N ARG A 91 -2.49 8.70 -5.74
CA ARG A 91 -3.35 9.15 -6.85
C ARG A 91 -4.60 8.29 -6.92
N VAL A 92 -5.64 8.84 -7.54
CA VAL A 92 -6.88 8.09 -7.77
C VAL A 92 -6.62 6.98 -8.77
N ASN A 93 -6.86 5.75 -8.36
CA ASN A 93 -6.61 4.55 -9.14
C ASN A 93 -7.84 3.63 -9.13
N PHE A 94 -8.03 2.89 -10.22
CA PHE A 94 -9.17 2.00 -10.40
C PHE A 94 -8.71 0.64 -10.91
N PHE A 95 -9.38 -0.42 -10.48
CA PHE A 95 -9.11 -1.77 -10.95
C PHE A 95 -9.50 -1.98 -12.40
N VAL A 96 -10.64 -1.42 -12.80
CA VAL A 96 -11.18 -1.55 -14.15
C VAL A 96 -11.46 -0.16 -14.72
N MET A 97 -11.06 0.06 -15.96
CA MET A 97 -11.29 1.30 -16.68
C MET A 97 -11.77 1.04 -18.11
N PHE A 98 -12.65 1.90 -18.58
CA PHE A 98 -13.04 1.97 -19.98
C PHE A 98 -12.17 3.00 -20.70
N PRO A 99 -11.55 2.68 -21.84
CA PRO A 99 -10.73 3.62 -22.61
C PRO A 99 -11.57 4.59 -23.46
N THR A 100 -12.51 5.28 -22.82
CA THR A 100 -13.44 6.24 -23.46
C THR A 100 -13.53 7.52 -22.68
N SER A 101 -13.81 8.63 -23.35
CA SER A 101 -13.99 9.94 -22.73
C SER A 101 -15.32 10.06 -21.98
N THR A 102 -16.33 9.30 -22.38
CA THR A 102 -17.66 9.32 -21.79
C THR A 102 -18.24 7.91 -21.67
N LEU A 103 -19.06 7.71 -20.66
CA LEU A 103 -19.95 6.55 -20.54
C LEU A 103 -21.37 7.07 -20.67
N GLU A 104 -22.06 6.66 -21.73
CA GLU A 104 -23.44 7.03 -21.99
C GLU A 104 -24.39 6.26 -21.05
N ASP A 105 -25.47 6.91 -20.64
CA ASP A 105 -26.59 6.35 -19.87
C ASP A 105 -26.26 5.73 -18.50
N VAL A 106 -25.07 6.02 -17.93
CA VAL A 106 -24.70 5.56 -16.59
C VAL A 106 -24.47 6.73 -15.63
N PRO A 107 -24.85 6.59 -14.35
CA PRO A 107 -24.56 7.60 -13.36
C PRO A 107 -23.05 7.68 -13.11
N VAL A 108 -22.47 8.88 -13.22
CA VAL A 108 -21.05 9.12 -12.97
C VAL A 108 -20.85 10.09 -11.81
N SER A 109 -19.81 9.83 -11.02
CA SER A 109 -19.32 10.74 -10.00
C SER A 109 -17.86 11.10 -10.31
N TYR A 110 -17.50 12.35 -10.10
CA TYR A 110 -16.13 12.80 -10.31
C TYR A 110 -15.36 12.78 -9.00
N ILE A 111 -14.15 12.23 -9.04
CA ILE A 111 -13.24 12.20 -7.90
C ILE A 111 -11.92 12.84 -8.30
N SER A 112 -11.38 13.68 -7.41
CA SER A 112 -10.08 14.31 -7.58
C SER A 112 -9.31 14.25 -6.27
N ALA A 113 -7.98 14.11 -6.36
CA ALA A 113 -7.09 14.22 -5.23
C ALA A 113 -6.11 15.36 -5.48
N PHE A 114 -6.00 16.26 -4.52
CA PHE A 114 -5.10 17.40 -4.62
C PHE A 114 -4.48 17.72 -3.26
N ARG A 115 -3.38 18.44 -3.27
CA ARG A 115 -2.77 18.94 -2.04
C ARG A 115 -3.45 20.24 -1.65
N ALA A 116 -4.20 20.21 -0.55
CA ALA A 116 -4.85 21.40 -0.03
C ALA A 116 -3.83 22.47 0.40
N PRO A 117 -4.15 23.76 0.22
CA PRO A 117 -3.38 24.84 0.84
C PRO A 117 -3.37 24.72 2.35
N ALA A 118 -2.26 25.10 3.00
CA ALA A 118 -2.14 25.07 4.47
C ALA A 118 -2.88 26.27 5.12
N GLN A 119 -4.14 26.46 4.76
CA GLN A 119 -5.00 27.53 5.31
C GLN A 119 -6.04 26.90 6.24
N PRO A 120 -6.10 27.34 7.50
CA PRO A 120 -7.15 26.88 8.42
C PRO A 120 -8.54 27.18 7.84
N GLY A 121 -9.42 26.17 7.82
CA GLY A 121 -10.79 26.32 7.35
C GLY A 121 -10.98 26.25 5.82
N PHE A 122 -9.95 25.88 5.06
CA PHE A 122 -10.06 25.68 3.62
C PHE A 122 -11.19 24.70 3.26
N ASP A 123 -11.26 23.56 3.94
CA ASP A 123 -12.29 22.53 3.71
C ASP A 123 -13.69 23.05 4.01
N ASN A 124 -13.84 23.84 5.09
CA ASN A 124 -15.11 24.47 5.44
C ASN A 124 -15.51 25.53 4.42
N GLY A 125 -14.55 26.28 3.88
CA GLY A 125 -14.78 27.23 2.78
C GLY A 125 -15.26 26.53 1.52
N LEU A 126 -14.58 25.45 1.14
CA LEU A 126 -14.92 24.68 -0.04
C LEU A 126 -16.31 24.05 0.06
N ALA A 127 -16.65 23.46 1.22
CA ALA A 127 -17.98 22.87 1.44
C ALA A 127 -19.10 23.91 1.45
N ARG A 128 -18.83 25.13 1.90
CA ARG A 128 -19.78 26.23 1.90
C ARG A 128 -20.02 26.78 0.48
N ASP A 129 -18.93 26.95 -0.27
CA ASP A 129 -19.01 27.54 -1.61
C ASP A 129 -19.50 26.54 -2.66
N PHE A 130 -19.30 25.24 -2.41
CA PHE A 130 -19.69 24.11 -3.26
C PHE A 130 -20.37 22.99 -2.46
N PRO A 131 -21.62 23.14 -2.07
CA PRO A 131 -22.33 22.18 -1.20
C PRO A 131 -22.58 20.80 -1.86
N ASN A 132 -22.39 20.69 -3.15
CA ASN A 132 -22.47 19.45 -3.93
C ASN A 132 -21.15 18.65 -3.95
N ILE A 133 -20.09 19.14 -3.30
CA ILE A 133 -18.79 18.46 -3.21
C ILE A 133 -18.62 17.90 -1.80
N THR A 134 -18.21 16.64 -1.71
CA THR A 134 -17.79 16.02 -0.46
C THR A 134 -16.28 16.04 -0.39
N THR A 135 -15.75 16.73 0.62
CA THR A 135 -14.31 16.78 0.88
C THR A 135 -13.94 15.76 1.96
N ILE A 136 -12.85 15.05 1.74
CA ILE A 136 -12.29 14.10 2.72
C ILE A 136 -10.86 14.50 2.99
N ASP A 137 -10.59 14.96 4.20
CA ASP A 137 -9.22 15.23 4.64
C ASP A 137 -8.51 13.93 5.03
N VAL A 138 -7.63 13.49 4.15
CA VAL A 138 -6.82 12.29 4.34
C VAL A 138 -5.60 12.59 5.24
N SER A 139 -5.21 13.86 5.37
CA SER A 139 -3.99 14.27 6.12
C SER A 139 -4.09 13.91 7.60
N ALA A 140 -5.27 14.12 8.21
CA ALA A 140 -5.51 13.77 9.61
C ALA A 140 -5.37 12.24 9.84
N THR A 141 -5.90 11.45 8.95
CA THR A 141 -5.80 9.97 9.02
C THR A 141 -4.35 9.51 8.86
N ILE A 142 -3.60 10.09 7.91
CA ILE A 142 -2.18 9.78 7.71
C ILE A 142 -1.36 10.19 8.94
N ALA A 143 -1.61 11.37 9.50
CA ALA A 143 -0.92 11.84 10.71
C ALA A 143 -1.17 10.90 11.90
N GLN A 144 -2.37 10.38 12.06
CA GLN A 144 -2.68 9.41 13.11
C GLN A 144 -1.93 8.09 12.91
N VAL A 145 -1.86 7.57 11.69
CA VAL A 145 -1.08 6.37 11.37
C VAL A 145 0.41 6.60 11.65
N GLN A 146 0.97 7.74 11.22
CA GLN A 146 2.36 8.10 11.49
C GLN A 146 2.63 8.15 12.99
N LYS A 147 1.75 8.74 13.79
CA LYS A 147 1.89 8.80 15.26
C LYS A 147 1.96 7.40 15.88
N VAL A 148 1.13 6.48 15.42
CA VAL A 148 1.16 5.08 15.89
C VAL A 148 2.47 4.40 15.48
N MET A 149 2.91 4.59 14.24
CA MET A 149 4.20 4.06 13.76
C MET A 149 5.38 4.60 14.57
N ASP A 150 5.40 5.90 14.86
CA ASP A 150 6.44 6.51 15.69
C ASP A 150 6.46 5.93 17.12
N GLN A 151 5.30 5.60 17.69
CA GLN A 151 5.23 4.94 19.00
C GLN A 151 5.84 3.54 18.95
N VAL A 152 5.54 2.77 17.90
CA VAL A 152 6.11 1.42 17.71
C VAL A 152 7.63 1.50 17.53
N VAL A 153 8.11 2.43 16.70
CA VAL A 153 9.56 2.65 16.49
C VAL A 153 10.26 2.96 17.80
N ARG A 154 9.74 3.90 18.61
CA ARG A 154 10.31 4.24 19.93
C ARG A 154 10.33 3.05 20.89
N ALA A 155 9.28 2.22 20.89
CA ALA A 155 9.25 1.02 21.73
C ALA A 155 10.34 0.03 21.33
N VAL A 156 10.56 -0.16 20.03
CA VAL A 156 11.61 -1.03 19.49
C VAL A 156 13.00 -0.44 19.81
N GLU A 157 13.21 0.86 19.63
CA GLU A 157 14.46 1.57 19.97
C GLU A 157 14.78 1.41 21.47
N PHE A 158 13.79 1.55 22.33
CA PHE A 158 13.97 1.33 23.78
C PHE A 158 14.40 -0.11 24.09
N LEU A 159 13.74 -1.09 23.45
CA LEU A 159 14.08 -2.50 23.64
C LEU A 159 15.53 -2.80 23.18
N PHE A 160 15.93 -2.28 22.02
CA PHE A 160 17.29 -2.39 21.51
C PHE A 160 18.31 -1.71 22.44
N GLY A 161 18.00 -0.50 22.93
CA GLY A 161 18.83 0.22 23.88
C GLY A 161 19.02 -0.57 25.18
N PHE A 162 17.95 -1.18 25.68
CA PHE A 162 18.02 -2.01 26.88
C PHE A 162 18.85 -3.28 26.68
N THR A 163 18.70 -3.97 25.57
CA THR A 163 19.50 -5.16 25.26
C THR A 163 20.96 -4.83 25.07
N LEU A 164 21.27 -3.70 24.43
CA LEU A 164 22.64 -3.21 24.28
C LEU A 164 23.27 -2.89 25.64
N ALA A 165 22.54 -2.20 26.52
CA ALA A 165 23.00 -1.88 27.88
C ALA A 165 23.27 -3.16 28.69
N ALA A 166 22.37 -4.15 28.63
CA ALA A 166 22.56 -5.45 29.28
C ALA A 166 23.82 -6.16 28.74
N GLY A 167 24.03 -6.14 27.42
CA GLY A 167 25.23 -6.71 26.79
C GLY A 167 26.50 -6.03 27.25
N LEU A 168 26.52 -4.71 27.41
CA LEU A 168 27.66 -3.97 27.94
C LEU A 168 27.98 -4.32 29.39
N VAL A 169 26.96 -4.49 30.23
CA VAL A 169 27.12 -4.94 31.63
C VAL A 169 27.75 -6.32 31.71
N VAL A 170 27.29 -7.28 30.91
CA VAL A 170 27.82 -8.63 30.82
C VAL A 170 29.28 -8.57 30.34
N LEU A 171 29.59 -7.80 29.33
CA LEU A 171 30.94 -7.62 28.81
C LEU A 171 31.87 -7.04 29.90
N PHE A 172 31.40 -6.02 30.60
CA PHE A 172 32.19 -5.41 31.72
C PHE A 172 32.45 -6.43 32.85
N ALA A 173 31.43 -7.21 33.22
CA ALA A 173 31.60 -8.28 34.24
C ALA A 173 32.58 -9.34 33.80
N ALA A 174 32.53 -9.79 32.54
CA ALA A 174 33.48 -10.76 31.98
C ALA A 174 34.96 -10.25 31.99
N VAL A 175 35.15 -8.99 31.55
CA VAL A 175 36.46 -8.35 31.57
C VAL A 175 37.00 -8.21 33.01
N SER A 176 36.15 -7.82 33.95
CA SER A 176 36.53 -7.68 35.36
C SER A 176 36.93 -9.00 35.98
N ALA A 177 36.13 -10.07 35.75
CA ALA A 177 36.44 -11.42 36.22
C ALA A 177 37.78 -11.94 35.64
N THR A 178 38.03 -11.68 34.34
CA THR A 178 39.29 -12.08 33.70
C THR A 178 40.50 -11.34 34.29
N ARG A 179 40.36 -10.06 34.63
CA ARG A 179 41.42 -9.28 35.29
C ARG A 179 41.75 -9.81 36.68
N GLU A 180 40.74 -10.15 37.49
CA GLU A 180 40.94 -10.75 38.83
C GLU A 180 41.64 -12.11 38.75
N ALA A 181 41.23 -12.97 37.81
CA ALA A 181 41.87 -14.27 37.60
C ALA A 181 43.34 -14.11 37.23
N ARG A 182 43.66 -13.23 36.29
CA ARG A 182 45.07 -12.93 35.90
C ARG A 182 45.86 -12.31 37.04
N ALA A 183 45.29 -11.41 37.84
CA ALA A 183 45.94 -10.82 38.98
C ALA A 183 46.32 -11.87 40.02
N LYS A 184 45.48 -12.87 40.27
CA LYS A 184 45.76 -14.01 41.15
C LYS A 184 46.92 -14.89 40.58
N GLU A 185 46.85 -15.21 39.29
CA GLU A 185 47.94 -15.97 38.63
C GLU A 185 49.30 -15.25 38.71
N PHE A 186 49.34 -13.94 38.45
CA PHE A 186 50.52 -13.14 38.59
C PHE A 186 51.02 -13.07 40.03
N ALA A 187 50.15 -13.01 41.03
CA ALA A 187 50.50 -13.01 42.43
C ALA A 187 51.17 -14.35 42.84
N VAL A 188 50.62 -15.49 42.38
CA VAL A 188 51.20 -16.83 42.62
C VAL A 188 52.55 -16.98 41.93
N MET A 189 52.70 -16.56 40.66
CA MET A 189 54.00 -16.60 39.96
C MET A 189 55.06 -15.72 40.63
N ARG A 190 54.67 -14.58 41.16
CA ARG A 190 55.57 -13.69 41.91
C ARG A 190 56.00 -14.28 43.24
N ALA A 191 55.09 -14.99 43.94
CA ALA A 191 55.41 -15.72 45.17
C ALA A 191 56.36 -16.91 44.95
N LEU A 192 56.37 -17.52 43.75
CA LEU A 192 57.26 -18.60 43.32
C LEU A 192 58.57 -18.10 42.74
N GLY A 193 58.87 -16.78 42.79
CA GLY A 193 60.15 -16.21 42.42
C GLY A 193 60.26 -15.79 40.95
N ALA A 194 59.16 -15.73 40.17
CA ALA A 194 59.19 -15.15 38.84
C ALA A 194 59.41 -13.63 38.95
N GLY A 195 60.60 -13.16 38.64
CA GLY A 195 60.88 -11.73 38.54
C GLY A 195 60.23 -11.07 37.38
N SER A 196 59.94 -9.75 37.51
CA SER A 196 59.47 -8.94 36.37
C SER A 196 60.62 -8.77 35.37
N ALA A 197 60.54 -9.42 34.21
CA ALA A 197 61.35 -9.07 33.06
C ALA A 197 60.78 -7.82 32.38
#